data_4223694907d8eccdb10c2c3667d2b601
#
_entry.id   4223694907d8eccdb10c2c3667d2b601
#
_cell.length_a   1.000
_cell.length_b   1.000
_cell.length_c   1.000
_cell.angle_alpha   90.00
_cell.angle_beta   90.00
_cell.angle_gamma   90.00
#
_symmetry.space_group_name_H-M   'P 1'
#
loop_
_entity.id
_entity.type
_entity.pdbx_description
1 polymer ?
#
loop_
_entity_poly.entity_id
_entity_poly.type
_entity_poly.pdbx_seq_one_letter_code
_entity_poly.pdbx_strand_id
1 'polypeptide(L)'
;MAMTDPQPRIACSDTPEGPCALLHGRWGAAELGQRVLWLPLAEQLAKVPHQPALGWDLRGMLWLDHVGAQVLWNHWGRAWPARLWLSDAQRDMLERVARYTVPAPAPQPWRLADQVDHLGVLVLHGVDHARHLLQMVGQMLLDTGRLLR
;
A
#
# COMPACT_ATOMS: atom_id res chain seq x y z
N MET A 1 -13.62 28.86 14.39
CA MET A 1 -13.14 28.14 13.20
C MET A 1 -12.57 26.81 13.65
N ALA A 2 -13.26 25.71 13.44
CA ALA A 2 -12.72 24.38 13.76
C ALA A 2 -11.58 24.11 12.77
N MET A 3 -10.35 24.03 13.28
CA MET A 3 -9.21 23.57 12.48
C MET A 3 -9.52 22.12 12.06
N THR A 4 -9.82 21.94 10.79
CA THR A 4 -10.03 20.59 10.23
C THR A 4 -8.68 19.88 10.29
N ASP A 5 -8.62 18.85 11.12
CA ASP A 5 -7.41 18.04 11.31
C ASP A 5 -6.99 17.44 9.96
N PRO A 6 -5.77 17.69 9.48
CA PRO A 6 -5.32 17.17 8.19
C PRO A 6 -5.01 15.65 8.22
N GLN A 7 -4.96 15.03 9.40
CA GLN A 7 -4.63 13.62 9.51
C GLN A 7 -5.74 12.72 8.94
N PRO A 8 -5.40 11.68 8.17
CA PRO A 8 -6.37 10.73 7.66
C PRO A 8 -6.98 9.94 8.82
N ARG A 9 -8.30 9.85 8.85
CA ARG A 9 -9.04 9.10 9.87
C ARG A 9 -10.37 8.59 9.35
N ILE A 10 -10.87 7.53 9.98
CA ILE A 10 -12.18 6.95 9.72
C ILE A 10 -12.99 7.01 11.01
N ALA A 11 -14.23 7.44 10.91
CA ALA A 11 -15.20 7.37 11.99
C ALA A 11 -16.43 6.60 11.50
N CYS A 12 -16.95 5.68 12.32
CA CYS A 12 -18.21 5.02 12.02
C CYS A 12 -19.34 5.76 12.76
N SER A 13 -20.44 6.01 12.07
CA SER A 13 -21.62 6.67 12.62
C SER A 13 -22.87 5.98 12.11
N ASP A 14 -23.87 5.86 12.98
CA ASP A 14 -25.20 5.43 12.57
C ASP A 14 -25.98 6.64 12.05
N THR A 15 -26.38 6.55 10.78
CA THR A 15 -27.22 7.55 10.13
C THR A 15 -28.66 7.03 10.01
N PRO A 16 -29.65 7.89 9.73
CA PRO A 16 -31.02 7.42 9.47
C PRO A 16 -31.13 6.41 8.33
N GLU A 17 -30.13 6.42 7.42
CA GLU A 17 -30.06 5.51 6.28
C GLU A 17 -29.25 4.22 6.62
N GLY A 18 -28.78 4.08 7.87
CA GLY A 18 -27.99 2.96 8.36
C GLY A 18 -26.54 3.33 8.66
N PRO A 19 -25.70 2.33 9.02
CA PRO A 19 -24.31 2.56 9.38
C PRO A 19 -23.51 3.15 8.23
N CYS A 20 -22.63 4.11 8.56
CA CYS A 20 -21.81 4.84 7.59
C CYS A 20 -20.39 5.04 8.11
N ALA A 21 -19.40 4.80 7.26
CA ALA A 21 -18.01 5.14 7.48
C ALA A 21 -17.75 6.56 6.94
N LEU A 22 -17.38 7.47 7.83
CA LEU A 22 -17.07 8.86 7.53
C LEU A 22 -15.55 9.01 7.43
N LEU A 23 -15.07 9.47 6.29
CA LEU A 23 -13.66 9.66 6.03
C LEU A 23 -13.29 11.14 6.13
N HIS A 24 -12.21 11.43 6.84
CA HIS A 24 -11.72 12.79 7.07
C HIS A 24 -10.22 12.89 6.81
N GLY A 25 -9.75 14.15 6.64
CA GLY A 25 -8.34 14.46 6.49
C GLY A 25 -7.81 14.24 5.07
N ARG A 26 -6.49 14.10 4.94
CA ARG A 26 -5.80 13.98 3.66
C ARG A 26 -5.39 12.52 3.44
N TRP A 27 -5.86 11.96 2.34
CA TRP A 27 -5.61 10.57 1.94
C TRP A 27 -4.72 10.54 0.71
N GLY A 28 -3.45 10.90 0.90
CA GLY A 28 -2.48 10.95 -0.17
C GLY A 28 -1.20 10.20 0.16
N ALA A 29 -0.33 10.05 -0.85
CA ALA A 29 0.95 9.37 -0.71
C ALA A 29 1.82 9.98 0.39
N ALA A 30 1.75 11.31 0.59
CA ALA A 30 2.52 12.02 1.60
C ALA A 30 2.13 11.61 3.03
N GLU A 31 0.84 11.45 3.30
CA GLU A 31 0.33 11.05 4.62
C GLU A 31 0.39 9.53 4.80
N LEU A 32 -0.07 8.77 3.81
CA LEU A 32 -0.13 7.31 3.87
C LEU A 32 1.25 6.64 3.80
N GLY A 33 2.26 7.34 3.27
CA GLY A 33 3.67 6.90 3.30
C GLY A 33 4.32 7.03 4.68
N GLN A 34 3.74 7.78 5.62
CA GLN A 34 4.25 7.92 6.97
C GLN A 34 3.74 6.76 7.85
N ARG A 35 4.64 5.90 8.30
CA ARG A 35 4.30 4.73 9.11
C ARG A 35 3.48 5.08 10.37
N VAL A 36 3.78 6.23 10.99
CA VAL A 36 3.09 6.71 12.18
C VAL A 36 1.61 7.05 11.92
N LEU A 37 1.27 7.47 10.71
CA LEU A 37 -0.11 7.75 10.32
C LEU A 37 -0.79 6.52 9.71
N TRP A 38 -0.04 5.73 8.95
CA TRP A 38 -0.57 4.57 8.26
C TRP A 38 -1.00 3.44 9.20
N LEU A 39 -0.18 3.08 10.21
CA LEU A 39 -0.50 1.94 11.07
C LEU A 39 -1.83 2.08 11.81
N PRO A 40 -2.12 3.22 12.51
CA PRO A 40 -3.41 3.40 13.15
C PRO A 40 -4.58 3.44 12.16
N LEU A 41 -4.38 4.04 10.99
CA LEU A 41 -5.39 4.10 9.95
C LEU A 41 -5.70 2.71 9.38
N ALA A 42 -4.68 1.90 9.12
CA ALA A 42 -4.84 0.53 8.64
C ALA A 42 -5.58 -0.35 9.65
N GLU A 43 -5.32 -0.17 10.95
CA GLU A 43 -6.07 -0.84 12.01
C GLU A 43 -7.53 -0.40 12.06
N GLN A 44 -7.79 0.91 11.88
CA GLN A 44 -9.17 1.42 11.81
C GLN A 44 -9.87 0.84 10.58
N LEU A 45 -9.21 0.86 9.43
CA LEU A 45 -9.76 0.33 8.18
C LEU A 45 -10.06 -1.18 8.29
N ALA A 46 -9.17 -1.95 8.92
CA ALA A 46 -9.38 -3.39 9.13
C ALA A 46 -10.58 -3.70 10.05
N LYS A 47 -10.96 -2.78 10.94
CA LYS A 47 -12.12 -2.93 11.83
C LYS A 47 -13.44 -2.55 11.14
N VAL A 48 -13.39 -1.85 10.01
CA VAL A 48 -14.59 -1.48 9.25
C VAL A 48 -15.14 -2.75 8.56
N PRO A 49 -16.36 -3.16 8.87
CA PRO A 49 -16.90 -4.41 8.35
C PRO A 49 -17.14 -4.31 6.83
N HIS A 50 -16.79 -5.38 6.11
CA HIS A 50 -17.11 -5.54 4.69
C HIS A 50 -18.58 -5.91 4.51
N GLN A 51 -19.48 -5.00 4.84
CA GLN A 51 -20.93 -5.22 4.72
C GLN A 51 -21.47 -4.42 3.54
N PRO A 52 -22.28 -5.04 2.65
CA PRO A 52 -22.91 -4.32 1.53
C PRO A 52 -23.81 -3.17 1.99
N ALA A 53 -24.33 -3.26 3.24
CA ALA A 53 -25.19 -2.25 3.83
C ALA A 53 -24.43 -1.03 4.39
N LEU A 54 -23.09 -1.11 4.53
CA LEU A 54 -22.29 0.00 5.03
C LEU A 54 -22.20 1.12 3.97
N GLY A 55 -22.57 2.33 4.37
CA GLY A 55 -22.37 3.53 3.56
C GLY A 55 -20.95 4.09 3.72
N TRP A 56 -20.47 4.81 2.73
CA TRP A 56 -19.17 5.44 2.74
C TRP A 56 -19.31 6.92 2.38
N ASP A 57 -18.92 7.81 3.28
CA ASP A 57 -18.95 9.25 3.04
C ASP A 57 -17.54 9.83 2.99
N LEU A 58 -17.12 10.23 1.79
CA LEU A 58 -15.81 10.78 1.50
C LEU A 58 -15.82 12.32 1.48
N ARG A 59 -16.97 12.96 1.61
CA ARG A 59 -17.09 14.42 1.49
C ARG A 59 -16.33 15.18 2.59
N GLY A 60 -16.05 14.51 3.72
CA GLY A 60 -15.22 15.06 4.80
C GLY A 60 -13.71 15.01 4.52
N MET A 61 -13.27 14.37 3.44
CA MET A 61 -11.86 14.33 3.06
C MET A 61 -11.41 15.67 2.49
N LEU A 62 -10.25 16.14 2.93
CA LEU A 62 -9.62 17.36 2.41
C LEU A 62 -8.87 17.11 1.10
N TRP A 63 -8.35 15.91 0.92
CA TRP A 63 -7.56 15.52 -0.23
C TRP A 63 -7.61 14.01 -0.46
N LEU A 64 -7.73 13.61 -1.72
CA LEU A 64 -7.65 12.22 -2.16
C LEU A 64 -6.78 12.15 -3.41
N ASP A 65 -5.68 11.40 -3.36
CA ASP A 65 -4.88 11.08 -4.55
C ASP A 65 -5.05 9.61 -4.97
N HIS A 66 -4.29 9.18 -5.98
CA HIS A 66 -4.36 7.83 -6.51
C HIS A 66 -3.94 6.76 -5.48
N VAL A 67 -3.05 7.08 -4.53
CA VAL A 67 -2.64 6.14 -3.47
C VAL A 67 -3.78 5.93 -2.48
N GLY A 68 -4.39 7.01 -2.00
CA GLY A 68 -5.56 6.95 -1.12
C GLY A 68 -6.74 6.26 -1.80
N ALA A 69 -7.01 6.60 -3.06
CA ALA A 69 -8.05 5.96 -3.85
C ALA A 69 -7.79 4.46 -4.05
N GLN A 70 -6.53 4.05 -4.27
CA GLN A 70 -6.16 2.63 -4.40
C GLN A 70 -6.36 1.86 -3.08
N VAL A 71 -6.04 2.47 -1.94
CA VAL A 71 -6.28 1.88 -0.62
C VAL A 71 -7.78 1.61 -0.43
N LEU A 72 -8.63 2.59 -0.70
CA LEU A 72 -10.09 2.44 -0.60
C LEU A 72 -10.63 1.39 -1.58
N TRP A 73 -10.20 1.45 -2.85
CA TRP A 73 -10.60 0.51 -3.88
C TRP A 73 -10.27 -0.95 -3.52
N ASN A 74 -9.06 -1.17 -2.99
CA ASN A 74 -8.67 -2.50 -2.51
C ASN A 74 -9.47 -2.93 -1.27
N HIS A 75 -9.73 -1.99 -0.34
CA HIS A 75 -10.51 -2.28 0.84
C HIS A 75 -11.97 -2.67 0.49
N TRP A 76 -12.56 -2.05 -0.52
CA TRP A 76 -13.89 -2.41 -1.03
C TRP A 76 -13.92 -3.70 -1.85
N GLY A 77 -12.82 -4.43 -1.94
CA GLY A 77 -12.72 -5.66 -2.73
C GLY A 77 -12.82 -5.41 -4.23
N ARG A 78 -12.45 -4.19 -4.68
CA ARG A 78 -12.52 -3.74 -6.08
C ARG A 78 -13.94 -3.69 -6.64
N ALA A 79 -14.90 -3.39 -5.80
CA ALA A 79 -16.28 -3.20 -6.15
C ALA A 79 -16.81 -1.90 -5.52
N TRP A 80 -17.71 -1.23 -6.22
CA TRP A 80 -18.32 0.00 -5.71
C TRP A 80 -19.26 -0.31 -4.54
N PRO A 81 -19.15 0.44 -3.41
CA PRO A 81 -20.13 0.35 -2.34
C PRO A 81 -21.52 0.75 -2.84
N ALA A 82 -22.55 0.09 -2.33
CA ALA A 82 -23.92 0.39 -2.70
C ALA A 82 -24.37 1.80 -2.30
N ARG A 83 -23.83 2.32 -1.18
CA ARG A 83 -24.07 3.68 -0.70
C ARG A 83 -22.74 4.42 -0.59
N LEU A 84 -22.54 5.44 -1.43
CA LEU A 84 -21.29 6.17 -1.52
C LEU A 84 -21.59 7.65 -1.78
N TRP A 85 -21.11 8.50 -0.86
CA TRP A 85 -21.18 9.95 -0.99
C TRP A 85 -19.78 10.52 -1.20
N LEU A 86 -19.61 11.23 -2.30
CA LEU A 86 -18.33 11.80 -2.70
C LEU A 86 -18.53 13.02 -3.60
N SER A 87 -17.48 13.82 -3.78
CA SER A 87 -17.44 14.89 -4.76
C SER A 87 -17.10 14.37 -6.15
N ASP A 88 -17.34 15.18 -7.19
CA ASP A 88 -17.01 14.82 -8.57
C ASP A 88 -15.52 14.53 -8.74
N ALA A 89 -14.64 15.34 -8.13
CA ALA A 89 -13.19 15.12 -8.18
C ALA A 89 -12.76 13.79 -7.53
N GLN A 90 -13.42 13.40 -6.44
CA GLN A 90 -13.16 12.11 -5.79
C GLN A 90 -13.67 10.95 -6.66
N ARG A 91 -14.80 11.12 -7.31
CA ARG A 91 -15.37 10.16 -8.26
C ARG A 91 -14.40 9.92 -9.41
N ASP A 92 -13.96 10.97 -10.08
CA ASP A 92 -13.02 10.89 -11.20
C ASP A 92 -11.72 10.16 -10.81
N MET A 93 -11.22 10.42 -9.60
CA MET A 93 -10.03 9.75 -9.08
C MET A 93 -10.26 8.25 -8.87
N LEU A 94 -11.36 7.86 -8.23
CA LEU A 94 -11.71 6.47 -7.98
C LEU A 94 -12.03 5.71 -9.27
N GLU A 95 -12.73 6.33 -10.22
CA GLU A 95 -13.00 5.73 -11.54
C GLU A 95 -11.70 5.48 -12.33
N ARG A 96 -10.74 6.40 -12.24
CA ARG A 96 -9.43 6.23 -12.84
C ARG A 96 -8.71 5.04 -12.22
N VAL A 97 -8.69 4.93 -10.89
CA VAL A 97 -8.10 3.80 -10.18
C VAL A 97 -8.83 2.49 -10.57
N ALA A 98 -10.16 2.47 -10.55
CA ALA A 98 -10.94 1.30 -10.93
C ALA A 98 -10.63 0.80 -12.34
N ARG A 99 -10.45 1.72 -13.29
CA ARG A 99 -10.14 1.42 -14.70
C ARG A 99 -8.75 0.82 -14.89
N TYR A 100 -7.76 1.30 -14.14
CA TYR A 100 -6.35 0.92 -14.33
C TYR A 100 -5.85 -0.10 -13.30
N THR A 101 -6.68 -0.48 -12.32
CA THR A 101 -6.30 -1.55 -11.40
C THR A 101 -6.35 -2.89 -12.12
N VAL A 102 -5.19 -3.45 -12.40
CA VAL A 102 -5.08 -4.80 -12.94
C VAL A 102 -5.61 -5.80 -11.89
N PRO A 103 -6.46 -6.76 -12.26
CA PRO A 103 -6.87 -7.83 -11.35
C PRO A 103 -5.62 -8.51 -10.78
N ALA A 104 -5.58 -8.71 -9.46
CA ALA A 104 -4.50 -9.52 -8.89
C ALA A 104 -4.51 -10.88 -9.59
N PRO A 105 -3.36 -11.39 -10.04
CA PRO A 105 -3.30 -12.75 -10.56
C PRO A 105 -3.92 -13.67 -9.50
N ALA A 106 -4.76 -14.62 -9.94
CA ALA A 106 -5.34 -15.61 -9.05
C ALA A 106 -4.23 -16.23 -8.20
N PRO A 107 -4.46 -16.45 -6.88
CA PRO A 107 -3.44 -17.07 -6.04
C PRO A 107 -3.09 -18.40 -6.70
N GLN A 108 -1.88 -18.47 -7.24
CA GLN A 108 -1.38 -19.72 -7.83
C GLN A 108 -1.27 -20.73 -6.69
N PRO A 109 -1.74 -21.97 -6.88
CA PRO A 109 -1.57 -23.00 -5.87
C PRO A 109 -0.08 -23.12 -5.60
N TRP A 110 0.27 -23.03 -4.33
CA TRP A 110 1.64 -23.06 -3.81
C TRP A 110 2.39 -24.27 -4.36
N ARG A 111 3.31 -24.06 -5.29
CA ARG A 111 4.14 -25.13 -5.82
C ARG A 111 5.51 -25.04 -5.16
N LEU A 112 5.96 -26.17 -4.60
CA LEU A 112 7.32 -26.30 -4.05
C LEU A 112 8.40 -25.92 -5.08
N ALA A 113 8.11 -26.04 -6.38
CA ALA A 113 8.97 -25.62 -7.47
C ALA A 113 9.30 -24.11 -7.43
N ASP A 114 8.34 -23.25 -7.04
CA ASP A 114 8.56 -21.79 -6.98
C ASP A 114 9.51 -21.39 -5.86
N GLN A 115 9.62 -22.21 -4.79
CA GLN A 115 10.61 -22.00 -3.73
C GLN A 115 12.02 -22.42 -4.15
N VAL A 116 12.13 -23.45 -4.98
CA VAL A 116 13.44 -23.89 -5.50
C VAL A 116 14.03 -22.85 -6.43
N ASP A 117 13.20 -22.19 -7.26
CA ASP A 117 13.65 -21.11 -8.13
C ASP A 117 14.10 -19.88 -7.33
N HIS A 118 13.36 -19.49 -6.25
CA HIS A 118 13.78 -18.41 -5.35
C HIS A 118 15.06 -18.74 -4.56
N LEU A 119 15.23 -19.98 -4.12
CA LEU A 119 16.46 -20.45 -3.49
C LEU A 119 17.63 -20.46 -4.49
N GLY A 120 17.39 -20.87 -5.73
CA GLY A 120 18.37 -20.84 -6.80
C GLY A 120 18.92 -19.45 -7.07
N VAL A 121 18.04 -18.46 -7.18
CA VAL A 121 18.41 -17.05 -7.38
C VAL A 121 19.18 -16.50 -6.16
N LEU A 122 18.78 -16.84 -4.94
CA LEU A 122 19.45 -16.39 -3.71
C LEU A 122 20.86 -16.98 -3.59
N VAL A 123 21.04 -18.27 -3.93
CA VAL A 123 22.33 -18.96 -3.93
C VAL A 123 23.26 -18.39 -5.01
N LEU A 124 22.77 -18.13 -6.21
CA LEU A 124 23.56 -17.53 -7.29
C LEU A 124 24.02 -16.12 -6.92
N HIS A 125 23.16 -15.28 -6.33
CA HIS A 125 23.54 -13.95 -5.81
C HIS A 125 24.59 -14.06 -4.69
N GLY A 126 24.48 -15.05 -3.81
CA GLY A 126 25.46 -15.30 -2.75
C GLY A 126 26.83 -15.70 -3.31
N VAL A 127 26.88 -16.53 -4.35
CA VAL A 127 28.11 -16.96 -5.02
C VAL A 127 28.79 -15.79 -5.76
N ASP A 128 28.02 -14.95 -6.44
CA ASP A 128 28.57 -13.76 -7.10
C ASP A 128 29.15 -12.75 -6.11
N HIS A 129 28.47 -12.52 -4.97
CA HIS A 129 29.01 -11.68 -3.89
C HIS A 129 30.32 -12.24 -3.30
N ALA A 130 30.38 -13.55 -3.07
CA ALA A 130 31.58 -14.20 -2.56
C ALA A 130 32.75 -14.11 -3.55
N ARG A 131 32.49 -14.25 -4.86
CA ARG A 131 33.50 -14.06 -5.92
C ARG A 131 34.04 -12.65 -5.96
N HIS A 132 33.18 -11.63 -5.88
CA HIS A 132 33.59 -10.23 -5.86
C HIS A 132 34.43 -9.89 -4.62
N LEU A 133 34.07 -10.42 -3.44
CA LEU A 133 34.88 -10.25 -2.22
C LEU A 133 36.25 -10.91 -2.35
N LEU A 134 36.34 -12.12 -2.89
CA LEU A 134 37.61 -12.82 -3.12
C LEU A 134 38.50 -12.08 -4.12
N GLN A 135 37.92 -11.50 -5.18
CA GLN A 135 38.65 -10.68 -6.14
C GLN A 135 39.19 -9.39 -5.50
N MET A 136 38.40 -8.70 -4.68
CA MET A 136 38.84 -7.50 -3.96
C MET A 136 39.97 -7.80 -2.98
N VAL A 137 39.87 -8.87 -2.20
CA VAL A 137 40.89 -9.29 -1.25
C VAL A 137 42.17 -9.71 -2.00
N GLY A 138 42.04 -10.45 -3.10
CA GLY A 138 43.16 -10.85 -3.95
C GLY A 138 43.91 -9.65 -4.53
N GLN A 139 43.21 -8.63 -5.02
CA GLN A 139 43.83 -7.40 -5.52
C GLN A 139 44.54 -6.62 -4.40
N MET A 140 43.93 -6.51 -3.22
CA MET A 140 44.52 -5.84 -2.09
C MET A 140 45.86 -6.49 -1.63
N LEU A 141 45.91 -7.83 -1.62
CA LEU A 141 47.12 -8.58 -1.28
C LEU A 141 48.22 -8.42 -2.33
N LEU A 142 47.87 -8.39 -3.63
CA LEU A 142 48.84 -8.18 -4.70
C LEU A 142 49.42 -6.76 -4.70
N ASP A 143 48.59 -5.75 -4.43
CA ASP A 143 49.02 -4.37 -4.34
C ASP A 143 49.91 -4.09 -3.12
N THR A 144 49.58 -4.72 -1.98
CA THR A 144 50.42 -4.66 -0.78
C THR A 144 51.75 -5.34 -0.99
N GLY A 145 51.78 -6.48 -1.71
CA GLY A 145 53.04 -7.18 -2.06
C GLY A 145 53.94 -6.41 -3.05
N ARG A 146 53.36 -5.51 -3.87
CA ARG A 146 54.11 -4.64 -4.77
C ARG A 146 54.71 -3.43 -4.06
N LEU A 147 54.09 -2.93 -2.99
CA LEU A 147 54.59 -1.83 -2.19
C LEU A 147 55.71 -2.22 -1.24
N LEU A 148 55.92 -3.49 -0.96
CA LEU A 148 56.95 -4.02 -0.05
C LEU A 148 58.22 -4.51 -0.78
N ARG A 149 58.34 -4.29 -2.10
CA ARG A 149 59.51 -4.54 -2.92
C ARG A 149 60.20 -3.26 -3.33
#